data_36a2855ad84474221bd9edd3585df234
#
_entry.id   36a2855ad84474221bd9edd3585df234
#
_cell.length_a   1.000
_cell.length_b   1.000
_cell.length_c   1.000
_cell.angle_alpha   90.00
_cell.angle_beta   90.00
_cell.angle_gamma   90.00
#
_symmetry.space_group_name_H-M   'P 1'
#
loop_
_entity.id
_entity.type
_entity.pdbx_description
1 polymer ?
#
loop_
_entity_poly.entity_id
_entity_poly.type
_entity_poly.pdbx_seq_one_letter_code
_entity_poly.pdbx_strand_id
1 'polypeptide(L)'
;MNDTGSFGWAFGPNATIIFRHSGPAFGTPMDSYLAEGYGLLSSSCFWFRATKFALRRHLPRFKLHLYCDNKSLIRRVNEFLQSLDGSFRRSLTPNYEVVFLIACVLRQFPPGVIKLRHVKGHQDTIQPPHQLPWTAQLNVLADRLASQFHNHIDNPHPTPFLPSAQIHLRDATNAIIIKRWNFYLRSVYFRTQYQTWLCRQFSWDPPTLADVDFDGLSVVLCSLPTYIRRFVTKWINQGLPVRRRVHRYDTIIPPTCRSCPSTIECDSHLLRCPSNARRSVCADAYLSLHDKLTQLHTDPVLHQNVLHLLSTVLDIPSCPPHATPAHALARQQTIGSLAFVKGRWSRVF
;
A
#
# COMPACT_ATOMS: atom_id res chain seq x y z
N MET A 1 4.45 3.23 -10.76
CA MET A 1 4.00 4.63 -10.65
C MET A 1 5.04 5.36 -9.81
N ASN A 2 5.67 6.39 -10.37
CA ASN A 2 6.59 7.20 -9.57
C ASN A 2 5.76 8.05 -8.62
N ASP A 3 5.87 7.77 -7.31
CA ASP A 3 5.25 8.56 -6.25
C ASP A 3 5.97 9.91 -6.13
N THR A 4 5.75 10.80 -7.09
CA THR A 4 6.28 12.16 -7.05
C THR A 4 5.26 13.07 -6.41
N GLY A 5 5.70 13.96 -5.53
CA GLY A 5 4.88 14.99 -4.93
C GLY A 5 5.48 16.37 -5.17
N SER A 6 4.68 17.37 -4.96
CA SER A 6 5.10 18.77 -5.07
C SER A 6 4.51 19.60 -3.94
N PHE A 7 5.18 20.69 -3.61
CA PHE A 7 4.68 21.67 -2.66
C PHE A 7 4.65 23.07 -3.28
N GLY A 8 3.83 23.93 -2.72
CA GLY A 8 3.82 25.36 -2.98
C GLY A 8 3.69 26.16 -1.69
N TRP A 9 4.17 27.37 -1.70
CA TRP A 9 3.87 28.36 -0.67
C TRP A 9 3.87 29.79 -1.24
N ALA A 10 3.10 30.66 -0.63
CA ALA A 10 3.00 32.05 -0.99
C ALA A 10 3.04 32.94 0.26
N PHE A 11 3.56 34.14 0.14
CA PHE A 11 3.63 35.10 1.21
C PHE A 11 3.28 36.49 0.72
N GLY A 12 2.56 37.22 1.54
CA GLY A 12 2.26 38.63 1.29
C GLY A 12 1.34 39.20 2.36
N PRO A 13 1.53 40.48 2.72
CA PRO A 13 0.62 41.18 3.59
C PRO A 13 -0.52 41.86 2.79
N ASN A 14 -1.69 41.96 3.41
CA ASN A 14 -2.76 42.86 2.96
C ASN A 14 -3.08 42.79 1.45
N ALA A 15 -3.41 41.61 0.94
CA ALA A 15 -3.77 41.37 -0.45
C ALA A 15 -2.68 41.54 -1.51
N THR A 16 -1.40 41.67 -1.08
CA THR A 16 -0.24 41.77 -2.00
C THR A 16 0.65 40.55 -1.85
N ILE A 17 0.88 39.80 -2.94
CA ILE A 17 1.83 38.70 -2.97
C ILE A 17 3.24 39.25 -3.20
N ILE A 18 4.17 39.00 -2.25
CA ILE A 18 5.55 39.45 -2.33
C ILE A 18 6.46 38.29 -2.75
N PHE A 19 6.26 37.11 -2.17
CA PHE A 19 7.06 35.92 -2.45
C PHE A 19 6.15 34.71 -2.71
N ARG A 20 6.57 33.85 -3.61
CA ARG A 20 5.97 32.56 -3.90
C ARG A 20 7.03 31.58 -4.34
N HIS A 21 6.85 30.32 -4.03
CA HIS A 21 7.76 29.26 -4.43
C HIS A 21 7.02 27.93 -4.51
N SER A 22 7.49 27.04 -5.37
CA SER A 22 7.06 25.65 -5.46
C SER A 22 8.27 24.77 -5.70
N GLY A 23 8.14 23.50 -5.38
CA GLY A 23 9.24 22.56 -5.53
C GLY A 23 8.79 21.11 -5.34
N PRO A 24 9.71 20.16 -5.54
CA PRO A 24 9.43 18.75 -5.35
C PRO A 24 9.32 18.39 -3.88
N ALA A 25 8.38 17.49 -3.56
CA ALA A 25 8.33 16.78 -2.30
C ALA A 25 8.89 15.36 -2.49
N PHE A 26 9.57 14.83 -1.48
CA PHE A 26 10.34 13.60 -1.57
C PHE A 26 9.89 12.57 -0.54
N GLY A 27 9.90 11.31 -0.93
CA GLY A 27 9.60 10.17 -0.08
C GLY A 27 8.58 9.20 -0.68
N THR A 28 8.60 7.96 -0.21
CA THR A 28 7.71 6.87 -0.65
C THR A 28 7.06 6.23 0.56
N PRO A 29 5.74 5.99 0.52
CA PRO A 29 4.77 6.51 -0.43
C PRO A 29 4.47 7.99 -0.22
N MET A 30 4.28 8.74 -1.30
CA MET A 30 3.91 10.15 -1.25
C MET A 30 2.45 10.34 -0.81
N ASP A 31 2.21 11.38 -0.02
CA ASP A 31 0.86 11.85 0.32
C ASP A 31 0.83 13.37 0.53
N SER A 32 -0.37 13.94 0.65
CA SER A 32 -0.56 15.38 0.87
C SER A 32 0.13 15.87 2.16
N TYR A 33 0.09 15.06 3.23
CA TYR A 33 0.75 15.41 4.49
C TYR A 33 2.24 15.68 4.31
N LEU A 34 2.91 14.84 3.52
CA LEU A 34 4.34 14.97 3.25
C LEU A 34 4.62 16.16 2.34
N ALA A 35 3.83 16.34 1.27
CA ALA A 35 3.97 17.47 0.35
C ALA A 35 3.82 18.81 1.08
N GLU A 36 2.80 18.95 1.91
CA GLU A 36 2.59 20.12 2.77
C GLU A 36 3.72 20.31 3.81
N GLY A 37 4.24 19.19 4.35
CA GLY A 37 5.41 19.18 5.22
C GLY A 37 6.64 19.81 4.54
N TYR A 38 6.91 19.47 3.29
CA TYR A 38 7.98 20.08 2.52
C TYR A 38 7.72 21.55 2.21
N GLY A 39 6.48 21.95 1.95
CA GLY A 39 6.08 23.34 1.79
C GLY A 39 6.36 24.17 3.06
N LEU A 40 5.95 23.62 4.21
CA LEU A 40 6.20 24.26 5.51
C LEU A 40 7.70 24.32 5.85
N LEU A 41 8.47 23.28 5.54
CA LEU A 41 9.91 23.23 5.73
C LEU A 41 10.61 24.28 4.84
N SER A 42 10.30 24.30 3.54
CA SER A 42 10.86 25.23 2.57
C SER A 42 10.59 26.68 2.97
N SER A 43 9.34 27.01 3.31
CA SER A 43 8.98 28.37 3.78
C SER A 43 9.69 28.73 5.09
N SER A 44 9.79 27.80 6.04
CA SER A 44 10.50 28.00 7.31
C SER A 44 11.99 28.26 7.09
N CYS A 45 12.66 27.53 6.20
CA CYS A 45 14.06 27.74 5.84
C CYS A 45 14.28 29.12 5.16
N PHE A 46 13.39 29.52 4.25
CA PHE A 46 13.42 30.80 3.61
C PHE A 46 13.36 31.95 4.65
N TRP A 47 12.37 31.90 5.53
CA TRP A 47 12.16 32.93 6.54
C TRP A 47 13.25 32.93 7.61
N PHE A 48 13.83 31.80 7.93
CA PHE A 48 15.00 31.74 8.81
C PHE A 48 16.18 32.50 8.24
N ARG A 49 16.48 32.31 6.95
CA ARG A 49 17.53 33.06 6.25
C ARG A 49 17.21 34.54 6.17
N ALA A 50 15.97 34.90 5.85
CA ALA A 50 15.51 36.30 5.82
C ALA A 50 15.64 36.98 7.18
N THR A 51 15.24 36.28 8.26
CA THR A 51 15.37 36.79 9.64
C THR A 51 16.84 37.01 10.03
N LYS A 52 17.72 36.05 9.70
CA LYS A 52 19.17 36.19 9.94
C LYS A 52 19.74 37.41 9.17
N PHE A 53 19.32 37.58 7.92
CA PHE A 53 19.74 38.75 7.12
C PHE A 53 19.25 40.06 7.75
N ALA A 54 17.97 40.14 8.14
CA ALA A 54 17.37 41.29 8.78
C ALA A 54 18.09 41.65 10.08
N LEU A 55 18.39 40.68 10.93
CA LEU A 55 19.12 40.86 12.18
C LEU A 55 20.55 41.44 11.96
N ARG A 56 21.26 40.92 10.94
CA ARG A 56 22.60 41.42 10.58
C ARG A 56 22.58 42.84 10.07
N ARG A 57 21.46 43.31 9.54
CA ARG A 57 21.25 44.67 9.00
C ARG A 57 20.54 45.59 9.97
N HIS A 58 20.34 45.16 11.23
CA HIS A 58 19.62 45.92 12.26
C HIS A 58 18.22 46.38 11.83
N LEU A 59 17.56 45.58 10.95
CA LEU A 59 16.19 45.86 10.51
C LEU A 59 15.20 45.53 11.66
N PRO A 60 14.02 46.18 11.66
CA PRO A 60 13.02 45.93 12.70
C PRO A 60 12.60 44.47 12.76
N ARG A 61 12.33 43.96 13.96
CA ARG A 61 11.79 42.60 14.17
C ARG A 61 10.39 42.54 13.62
N PHE A 62 10.08 41.49 12.88
CA PHE A 62 8.75 41.19 12.36
C PHE A 62 8.17 39.98 13.04
N LYS A 63 6.84 39.90 13.07
CA LYS A 63 6.11 38.70 13.48
C LYS A 63 5.59 37.99 12.25
N LEU A 64 5.82 36.69 12.15
CA LEU A 64 5.44 35.89 11.02
C LEU A 64 4.38 34.84 11.44
N HIS A 65 3.32 34.76 10.69
CA HIS A 65 2.34 33.70 10.83
C HIS A 65 2.48 32.75 9.63
N LEU A 66 2.82 31.50 9.89
CA LEU A 66 2.82 30.42 8.91
C LEU A 66 1.50 29.68 8.99
N TYR A 67 0.77 29.65 7.90
CA TYR A 67 -0.50 28.96 7.76
C TYR A 67 -0.31 27.67 6.99
N CYS A 68 -0.97 26.59 7.44
CA CYS A 68 -0.99 25.31 6.79
C CYS A 68 -2.38 24.71 6.99
N ASP A 69 -2.90 24.03 6.00
CA ASP A 69 -4.22 23.40 6.07
C ASP A 69 -4.20 22.01 6.70
N ASN A 70 -3.01 21.44 6.95
CA ASN A 70 -2.86 20.19 7.65
C ASN A 70 -2.77 20.38 9.18
N LYS A 71 -3.90 20.31 9.83
CA LYS A 71 -4.01 20.42 11.30
C LYS A 71 -3.15 19.37 12.03
N SER A 72 -3.03 18.17 11.46
CA SER A 72 -2.23 17.08 12.05
C SER A 72 -0.73 17.40 12.00
N LEU A 73 -0.26 17.97 10.89
CA LEU A 73 1.14 18.42 10.74
C LEU A 73 1.47 19.50 11.77
N ILE A 74 0.63 20.53 11.87
CA ILE A 74 0.81 21.62 12.85
C ILE A 74 0.88 21.09 14.28
N ARG A 75 -0.05 20.19 14.65
CA ARG A 75 -0.06 19.58 15.97
C ARG A 75 1.24 18.85 16.26
N ARG A 76 1.70 17.99 15.34
CA ARG A 76 2.94 17.22 15.52
C ARG A 76 4.17 18.11 15.59
N VAL A 77 4.28 19.15 14.78
CA VAL A 77 5.39 20.11 14.88
C VAL A 77 5.40 20.80 16.23
N ASN A 78 4.23 21.24 16.75
CA ASN A 78 4.13 21.85 18.07
C ASN A 78 4.49 20.86 19.20
N GLU A 79 4.09 19.61 19.12
CA GLU A 79 4.49 18.56 20.07
C GLU A 79 6.03 18.40 20.07
N PHE A 80 6.68 18.44 18.91
CA PHE A 80 8.13 18.39 18.80
C PHE A 80 8.82 19.65 19.34
N LEU A 81 8.21 20.83 19.17
CA LEU A 81 8.73 22.07 19.73
C LEU A 81 8.70 22.08 21.26
N GLN A 82 7.69 21.44 21.86
CA GLN A 82 7.53 21.37 23.30
C GLN A 82 8.39 20.27 23.96
N SER A 83 8.72 19.21 23.24
CA SER A 83 9.46 18.07 23.78
C SER A 83 10.90 18.07 23.31
N LEU A 84 11.84 18.05 24.26
CA LEU A 84 13.30 17.93 23.98
C LEU A 84 13.73 16.47 23.70
N ASP A 85 12.82 15.51 23.89
CA ASP A 85 13.14 14.10 23.88
C ASP A 85 13.18 13.55 22.46
N GLY A 86 14.39 13.38 21.92
CA GLY A 86 14.69 12.73 20.64
C GLY A 86 14.63 11.19 20.72
N SER A 87 13.65 10.62 21.43
CA SER A 87 13.59 9.17 21.61
C SER A 87 13.50 8.44 20.26
N PHE A 88 14.24 7.32 20.13
CA PHE A 88 14.24 6.43 18.97
C PHE A 88 12.82 6.00 18.56
N ARG A 89 11.89 5.83 19.51
CA ARG A 89 10.48 5.52 19.23
C ARG A 89 9.79 6.57 18.35
N ARG A 90 10.15 7.85 18.46
CA ARG A 90 9.62 8.93 17.64
C ARG A 90 10.14 8.87 16.21
N SER A 91 11.39 8.46 16.01
CA SER A 91 11.98 8.33 14.65
C SER A 91 11.27 7.27 13.81
N LEU A 92 10.55 6.33 14.44
CA LEU A 92 9.74 5.32 13.76
C LEU A 92 8.32 5.80 13.43
N THR A 93 7.94 7.04 13.78
CA THR A 93 6.63 7.56 13.40
C THR A 93 6.61 7.98 11.93
N PRO A 94 5.47 7.80 11.21
CA PRO A 94 5.39 8.22 9.81
C PRO A 94 5.76 9.68 9.63
N ASN A 95 6.51 9.99 8.57
CA ASN A 95 6.94 11.35 8.22
C ASN A 95 7.74 12.07 9.33
N TYR A 96 8.41 11.32 10.23
CA TYR A 96 9.19 11.86 11.34
C TYR A 96 10.17 12.94 10.87
N GLU A 97 10.91 12.66 9.82
CA GLU A 97 12.03 13.50 9.39
C GLU A 97 11.59 14.91 8.99
N VAL A 98 10.55 15.03 8.19
CA VAL A 98 10.05 16.35 7.77
C VAL A 98 9.55 17.16 8.98
N VAL A 99 8.83 16.50 9.91
CA VAL A 99 8.36 17.13 11.14
C VAL A 99 9.51 17.57 12.03
N PHE A 100 10.52 16.71 12.19
CA PHE A 100 11.71 16.99 12.97
C PHE A 100 12.51 18.17 12.38
N LEU A 101 12.74 18.17 11.07
CA LEU A 101 13.45 19.26 10.39
C LEU A 101 12.71 20.60 10.52
N ILE A 102 11.39 20.61 10.35
CA ILE A 102 10.58 21.81 10.57
C ILE A 102 10.79 22.31 12.02
N ALA A 103 10.67 21.44 13.01
CA ALA A 103 10.87 21.81 14.40
C ALA A 103 12.28 22.33 14.68
N CYS A 104 13.32 21.71 14.10
CA CYS A 104 14.71 22.16 14.20
C CYS A 104 14.91 23.57 13.63
N VAL A 105 14.30 23.86 12.49
CA VAL A 105 14.38 25.21 11.88
C VAL A 105 13.62 26.22 12.73
N LEU A 106 12.41 25.88 13.17
CA LEU A 106 11.57 26.79 13.95
C LEU A 106 12.16 27.12 15.33
N ARG A 107 12.89 26.21 15.97
CA ARG A 107 13.62 26.46 17.22
C ARG A 107 14.74 27.50 17.10
N GLN A 108 15.25 27.71 15.90
CA GLN A 108 16.31 28.70 15.68
C GLN A 108 15.80 30.13 15.61
N PHE A 109 14.48 30.34 15.54
CA PHE A 109 13.92 31.68 15.60
C PHE A 109 13.83 32.18 17.05
N PRO A 110 13.98 33.49 17.25
CA PRO A 110 13.72 34.07 18.55
C PRO A 110 12.28 33.77 19.02
N PRO A 111 12.05 33.60 20.31
CA PRO A 111 10.72 33.35 20.85
C PRO A 111 9.70 34.39 20.39
N GLY A 112 8.53 33.92 19.97
CA GLY A 112 7.42 34.78 19.56
C GLY A 112 7.50 35.40 18.16
N VAL A 113 8.58 35.18 17.42
CA VAL A 113 8.74 35.68 16.03
C VAL A 113 7.83 34.88 15.07
N ILE A 114 7.73 33.57 15.22
CA ILE A 114 6.91 32.71 14.37
C ILE A 114 5.75 32.10 15.13
N LYS A 115 4.58 32.04 14.48
CA LYS A 115 3.42 31.30 14.96
C LYS A 115 2.87 30.42 13.83
N LEU A 116 2.70 29.11 14.11
CA LEU A 116 2.01 28.21 13.23
C LEU A 116 0.50 28.31 13.42
N ARG A 117 -0.28 28.42 12.36
CA ARG A 117 -1.72 28.52 12.38
C ARG A 117 -2.36 27.61 11.35
N HIS A 118 -3.52 27.06 11.70
CA HIS A 118 -4.32 26.29 10.74
C HIS A 118 -5.16 27.23 9.89
N VAL A 119 -5.22 26.95 8.58
CA VAL A 119 -6.18 27.51 7.63
C VAL A 119 -7.03 26.35 7.07
N LYS A 120 -8.28 26.56 6.77
CA LYS A 120 -9.11 25.53 6.15
C LYS A 120 -8.71 25.38 4.67
N GLY A 121 -8.42 24.16 4.23
CA GLY A 121 -8.12 23.84 2.84
C GLY A 121 -9.35 23.87 1.92
N HIS A 122 -9.10 23.92 0.62
CA HIS A 122 -10.10 23.77 -0.45
C HIS A 122 -11.33 24.70 -0.35
N GLN A 123 -11.17 25.90 0.17
CA GLN A 123 -12.27 26.85 0.33
C GLN A 123 -12.76 27.42 -1.00
N ASP A 124 -11.96 27.39 -2.03
CA ASP A 124 -12.28 27.80 -3.42
C ASP A 124 -13.30 26.89 -4.10
N THR A 125 -13.58 25.71 -3.56
CA THR A 125 -14.68 24.86 -4.00
C THR A 125 -16.05 25.37 -3.55
N ILE A 126 -16.09 26.24 -2.54
CA ILE A 126 -17.32 26.76 -1.93
C ILE A 126 -17.56 28.21 -2.35
N GLN A 127 -16.50 29.01 -2.44
CA GLN A 127 -16.57 30.44 -2.74
C GLN A 127 -15.47 30.84 -3.73
N PRO A 128 -15.70 31.82 -4.61
CA PRO A 128 -14.68 32.35 -5.51
C PRO A 128 -13.47 32.89 -4.72
N PRO A 129 -12.24 32.68 -5.19
CA PRO A 129 -11.02 33.07 -4.44
C PRO A 129 -10.99 34.51 -3.96
N HIS A 130 -11.50 35.46 -4.74
CA HIS A 130 -11.52 36.89 -4.38
C HIS A 130 -12.45 37.24 -3.20
N GLN A 131 -13.38 36.37 -2.85
CA GLN A 131 -14.28 36.52 -1.70
C GLN A 131 -13.74 35.83 -0.43
N LEU A 132 -12.68 35.03 -0.56
CA LEU A 132 -12.07 34.36 0.58
C LEU A 132 -11.24 35.31 1.44
N PRO A 133 -11.07 35.05 2.74
CA PRO A 133 -10.09 35.70 3.58
C PRO A 133 -8.68 35.60 2.96
N TRP A 134 -7.86 36.63 3.13
CA TRP A 134 -6.52 36.68 2.53
C TRP A 134 -5.67 35.42 2.78
N THR A 135 -5.70 34.90 4.00
CA THR A 135 -5.00 33.67 4.37
C THR A 135 -5.46 32.45 3.56
N ALA A 136 -6.75 32.35 3.25
CA ALA A 136 -7.29 31.30 2.41
C ALA A 136 -6.93 31.50 0.92
N GLN A 137 -6.90 32.76 0.45
CA GLN A 137 -6.42 33.04 -0.91
C GLN A 137 -4.96 32.65 -1.09
N LEU A 138 -4.09 32.87 -0.10
CA LEU A 138 -2.71 32.42 -0.13
C LEU A 138 -2.59 30.89 -0.13
N ASN A 139 -3.48 30.18 0.60
CA ASN A 139 -3.50 28.71 0.58
C ASN A 139 -3.91 28.18 -0.80
N VAL A 140 -4.97 28.71 -1.39
CA VAL A 140 -5.40 28.35 -2.76
C VAL A 140 -4.30 28.62 -3.78
N LEU A 141 -3.56 29.72 -3.63
CA LEU A 141 -2.40 29.98 -4.49
C LEU A 141 -1.28 28.97 -4.29
N ALA A 142 -1.00 28.57 -3.04
CA ALA A 142 0.00 27.55 -2.74
C ALA A 142 -0.35 26.21 -3.38
N ASP A 143 -1.61 25.76 -3.30
CA ASP A 143 -2.11 24.55 -3.95
C ASP A 143 -1.96 24.61 -5.48
N ARG A 144 -2.29 25.77 -6.07
CA ARG A 144 -2.12 25.99 -7.51
C ARG A 144 -0.65 25.92 -7.92
N LEU A 145 0.26 26.53 -7.16
CA LEU A 145 1.70 26.46 -7.42
C LEU A 145 2.23 25.04 -7.32
N ALA A 146 1.79 24.27 -6.32
CA ALA A 146 2.14 22.85 -6.19
C ALA A 146 1.68 22.04 -7.41
N SER A 147 0.42 22.24 -7.83
CA SER A 147 -0.16 21.54 -9.00
C SER A 147 0.54 21.93 -10.30
N GLN A 148 0.85 23.20 -10.49
CA GLN A 148 1.61 23.67 -11.65
C GLN A 148 3.01 23.04 -11.70
N PHE A 149 3.71 23.00 -10.58
CA PHE A 149 5.02 22.39 -10.50
C PHE A 149 4.93 20.88 -10.83
N HIS A 150 3.96 20.18 -10.26
CA HIS A 150 3.75 18.75 -10.50
C HIS A 150 3.55 18.41 -11.99
N ASN A 151 2.81 19.23 -12.71
CA ASN A 151 2.48 19.02 -14.12
C ASN A 151 3.64 19.37 -15.08
N HIS A 152 4.69 20.04 -14.63
CA HIS A 152 5.83 20.49 -15.46
C HIS A 152 7.12 19.68 -15.22
N ILE A 153 7.08 18.63 -14.40
CA ILE A 153 8.27 17.82 -14.12
C ILE A 153 8.37 16.66 -15.08
N ASP A 154 9.25 16.76 -16.06
CA ASP A 154 9.58 15.67 -16.98
C ASP A 154 10.53 14.61 -16.37
N ASN A 155 11.26 14.95 -15.30
CA ASN A 155 12.17 14.03 -14.62
C ASN A 155 12.02 14.06 -13.09
N PRO A 156 11.92 12.92 -12.42
CA PRO A 156 11.95 12.88 -10.96
C PRO A 156 13.33 13.34 -10.48
N HIS A 157 13.37 14.43 -9.72
CA HIS A 157 14.60 14.86 -9.07
C HIS A 157 15.07 13.78 -8.08
N PRO A 158 16.38 13.54 -7.97
CA PRO A 158 16.90 12.59 -7.00
C PRO A 158 16.46 13.00 -5.59
N THR A 159 16.06 12.01 -4.79
CA THR A 159 15.64 12.22 -3.41
C THR A 159 16.76 12.92 -2.64
N PRO A 160 16.56 14.11 -2.09
CA PRO A 160 17.61 14.78 -1.31
C PRO A 160 17.91 13.95 -0.07
N PHE A 161 19.18 13.91 0.27
CA PHE A 161 19.62 13.35 1.54
C PHE A 161 19.14 14.25 2.69
N LEU A 162 18.42 13.67 3.66
CA LEU A 162 18.02 14.36 4.87
C LEU A 162 19.08 14.11 5.95
N PRO A 163 20.00 15.06 6.21
CA PRO A 163 21.19 14.81 7.04
C PRO A 163 20.90 14.56 8.52
N SER A 164 19.65 14.80 8.96
CA SER A 164 19.23 14.59 10.35
C SER A 164 18.77 13.18 10.66
N ALA A 165 18.57 12.34 9.66
CA ALA A 165 18.11 10.97 9.89
C ALA A 165 19.30 10.07 10.26
N GLN A 166 19.14 9.34 11.36
CA GLN A 166 20.14 8.37 11.82
C GLN A 166 20.16 7.09 10.99
N ILE A 167 18.99 6.72 10.42
CA ILE A 167 18.82 5.53 9.60
C ILE A 167 17.81 5.84 8.49
N HIS A 168 18.18 5.50 7.26
CA HIS A 168 17.28 5.56 6.10
C HIS A 168 17.00 4.15 5.59
N LEU A 169 15.72 3.82 5.43
CA LEU A 169 15.31 2.66 4.63
C LEU A 169 15.02 3.15 3.21
N ARG A 170 15.58 2.44 2.23
CA ARG A 170 15.36 2.73 0.81
C ARG A 170 14.74 1.52 0.12
N ASP A 171 13.89 1.77 -0.86
CA ASP A 171 13.38 0.72 -1.72
C ASP A 171 14.35 0.36 -2.85
N ALA A 172 13.94 -0.55 -3.74
CA ALA A 172 14.76 -0.96 -4.88
C ALA A 172 15.05 0.16 -5.89
N THR A 173 14.26 1.24 -5.88
CA THR A 173 14.45 2.44 -6.72
C THR A 173 15.30 3.50 -6.03
N ASN A 174 15.84 3.18 -4.84
CA ASN A 174 16.61 4.09 -3.99
C ASN A 174 15.78 5.23 -3.36
N ALA A 175 14.44 5.16 -3.42
CA ALA A 175 13.57 6.11 -2.75
C ALA A 175 13.51 5.88 -1.24
N ILE A 176 13.49 6.95 -0.45
CA ILE A 176 13.43 6.84 1.02
C ILE A 176 12.02 6.41 1.45
N ILE A 177 11.95 5.32 2.20
CA ILE A 177 10.70 4.82 2.79
C ILE A 177 10.44 5.58 4.09
N ILE A 178 9.38 6.37 4.13
CA ILE A 178 9.06 7.27 5.24
C ILE A 178 7.89 6.83 6.10
N LYS A 179 7.14 5.82 5.66
CA LYS A 179 6.02 5.22 6.40
C LYS A 179 5.78 3.77 5.99
N ARG A 180 4.91 3.07 6.72
CA ARG A 180 4.60 1.65 6.51
C ARG A 180 5.83 0.72 6.61
N TRP A 181 6.80 1.05 7.42
CA TRP A 181 8.03 0.29 7.65
C TRP A 181 7.79 -1.19 7.87
N ASN A 182 6.81 -1.52 8.74
CA ASN A 182 6.46 -2.90 9.02
C ASN A 182 6.01 -3.66 7.77
N PHE A 183 5.31 -3.00 6.86
CA PHE A 183 4.89 -3.59 5.60
C PHE A 183 6.11 -3.86 4.71
N TYR A 184 6.98 -2.86 4.52
CA TYR A 184 8.19 -3.01 3.69
C TYR A 184 9.16 -4.04 4.26
N LEU A 185 9.48 -3.97 5.55
CA LEU A 185 10.36 -4.94 6.19
C LEU A 185 9.80 -6.36 6.13
N ARG A 186 8.50 -6.51 6.39
CA ARG A 186 7.85 -7.82 6.26
C ARG A 186 7.84 -8.32 4.81
N SER A 187 7.52 -7.46 3.85
CA SER A 187 7.49 -7.87 2.44
C SER A 187 8.87 -8.32 1.95
N VAL A 188 9.93 -7.59 2.28
CA VAL A 188 11.31 -7.97 1.91
C VAL A 188 11.73 -9.25 2.63
N TYR A 189 11.53 -9.34 3.95
CA TYR A 189 11.95 -10.49 4.74
C TYR A 189 11.18 -11.76 4.40
N PHE A 190 9.84 -11.67 4.34
CA PHE A 190 9.01 -12.86 4.11
C PHE A 190 8.84 -13.23 2.64
N ARG A 191 9.02 -12.29 1.71
CA ARG A 191 8.82 -12.56 0.27
C ARG A 191 9.71 -13.71 -0.20
N THR A 192 11.00 -13.63 0.04
CA THR A 192 11.96 -14.66 -0.37
C THR A 192 11.67 -16.01 0.31
N GLN A 193 11.37 -15.99 1.61
CA GLN A 193 11.03 -17.22 2.34
C GLN A 193 9.73 -17.84 1.84
N TYR A 194 8.71 -17.01 1.56
CA TYR A 194 7.44 -17.48 1.04
C TYR A 194 7.59 -18.03 -0.39
N GLN A 195 8.36 -17.39 -1.24
CA GLN A 195 8.67 -17.88 -2.58
C GLN A 195 9.40 -19.22 -2.51
N THR A 196 10.42 -19.34 -1.68
CA THR A 196 11.13 -20.61 -1.45
C THR A 196 10.21 -21.71 -0.94
N TRP A 197 9.30 -21.38 0.00
CA TRP A 197 8.30 -22.31 0.51
C TRP A 197 7.33 -22.75 -0.60
N LEU A 198 6.84 -21.82 -1.43
CA LEU A 198 5.98 -22.14 -2.57
C LEU A 198 6.66 -23.09 -3.57
N CYS A 199 7.91 -22.78 -3.95
CA CYS A 199 8.68 -23.63 -4.85
C CYS A 199 8.82 -25.05 -4.30
N ARG A 200 9.17 -25.20 -3.03
CA ARG A 200 9.26 -26.53 -2.37
C ARG A 200 7.92 -27.22 -2.27
N GLN A 201 6.87 -26.51 -1.90
CA GLN A 201 5.54 -27.07 -1.66
C GLN A 201 4.87 -27.58 -2.94
N PHE A 202 5.11 -26.91 -4.06
CA PHE A 202 4.49 -27.23 -5.35
C PHE A 202 5.46 -27.80 -6.38
N SER A 203 6.73 -28.00 -5.98
CA SER A 203 7.81 -28.42 -6.88
C SER A 203 8.00 -27.48 -8.08
N TRP A 204 7.82 -26.18 -7.83
CA TRP A 204 7.98 -25.16 -8.87
C TRP A 204 9.44 -24.71 -8.98
N ASP A 205 9.86 -24.45 -10.21
CA ASP A 205 11.05 -23.69 -10.50
C ASP A 205 10.78 -22.17 -10.49
N PRO A 206 11.81 -21.32 -10.47
CA PRO A 206 11.62 -19.86 -10.47
C PRO A 206 10.82 -19.31 -11.67
N PRO A 207 10.97 -19.81 -12.90
CA PRO A 207 10.13 -19.43 -14.03
C PRO A 207 8.64 -19.72 -13.78
N THR A 208 8.30 -20.92 -13.33
CA THR A 208 6.91 -21.29 -12.99
C THR A 208 6.33 -20.40 -11.91
N LEU A 209 7.11 -20.06 -10.88
CA LEU A 209 6.68 -19.12 -9.84
C LEU A 209 6.38 -17.73 -10.41
N ALA A 210 7.18 -17.27 -11.37
CA ALA A 210 6.99 -15.95 -12.01
C ALA A 210 5.73 -15.90 -12.90
N ASP A 211 5.28 -17.04 -13.40
CA ASP A 211 4.07 -17.16 -14.22
C ASP A 211 2.77 -17.09 -13.38
N VAL A 212 2.83 -17.22 -12.05
CA VAL A 212 1.63 -17.15 -11.20
C VAL A 212 1.16 -15.72 -11.04
N ASP A 213 -0.14 -15.48 -11.28
CA ASP A 213 -0.77 -14.18 -11.07
C ASP A 213 -1.09 -13.93 -9.58
N PHE A 214 -0.10 -13.48 -8.84
CA PHE A 214 -0.29 -13.08 -7.44
C PHE A 214 -1.03 -11.74 -7.30
N ASP A 215 -0.98 -10.88 -8.31
CA ASP A 215 -1.62 -9.57 -8.26
C ASP A 215 -3.14 -9.73 -8.39
N GLY A 216 -3.61 -10.53 -9.35
CA GLY A 216 -5.03 -10.90 -9.47
C GLY A 216 -5.55 -11.59 -8.22
N LEU A 217 -4.80 -12.55 -7.67
CA LEU A 217 -5.16 -13.20 -6.40
C LEU A 217 -5.28 -12.20 -5.25
N SER A 218 -4.38 -11.23 -5.17
CA SER A 218 -4.40 -10.17 -4.15
C SER A 218 -5.65 -9.29 -4.27
N VAL A 219 -6.02 -8.89 -5.48
CA VAL A 219 -7.23 -8.11 -5.77
C VAL A 219 -8.47 -8.86 -5.29
N VAL A 220 -8.60 -10.13 -5.66
CA VAL A 220 -9.73 -10.98 -5.24
C VAL A 220 -9.77 -11.12 -3.72
N LEU A 221 -8.64 -11.43 -3.08
CA LEU A 221 -8.61 -11.56 -1.61
C LEU A 221 -9.01 -10.25 -0.90
N CYS A 222 -8.61 -9.09 -1.45
CA CYS A 222 -8.97 -7.79 -0.87
C CYS A 222 -10.47 -7.47 -1.02
N SER A 223 -11.15 -7.97 -2.04
CA SER A 223 -12.58 -7.76 -2.25
C SER A 223 -13.47 -8.65 -1.36
N LEU A 224 -12.92 -9.73 -0.79
CA LEU A 224 -13.68 -10.66 0.03
C LEU A 224 -13.96 -10.12 1.45
N PRO A 225 -15.13 -10.42 2.04
CA PRO A 225 -15.40 -10.20 3.46
C PRO A 225 -14.30 -10.84 4.34
N THR A 226 -13.99 -10.21 5.47
CA THR A 226 -12.84 -10.59 6.32
C THR A 226 -12.86 -12.06 6.73
N TYR A 227 -14.03 -12.64 7.07
CA TYR A 227 -14.13 -14.03 7.48
C TYR A 227 -13.85 -14.99 6.33
N ILE A 228 -14.37 -14.70 5.12
CA ILE A 228 -14.12 -15.50 3.91
C ILE A 228 -12.63 -15.35 3.53
N ARG A 229 -12.08 -14.14 3.54
CA ARG A 229 -10.66 -13.89 3.26
C ARG A 229 -9.76 -14.73 4.17
N ARG A 230 -10.04 -14.76 5.47
CA ARG A 230 -9.29 -15.60 6.43
C ARG A 230 -9.36 -17.09 6.09
N PHE A 231 -10.54 -17.57 5.72
CA PHE A 231 -10.72 -18.96 5.31
C PHE A 231 -9.94 -19.26 4.03
N VAL A 232 -10.13 -18.45 2.98
CA VAL A 232 -9.46 -18.62 1.68
C VAL A 232 -7.95 -18.51 1.83
N THR A 233 -7.44 -17.55 2.62
CA THR A 233 -6.00 -17.44 2.90
C THR A 233 -5.45 -18.71 3.57
N LYS A 234 -6.17 -19.28 4.55
CA LYS A 234 -5.78 -20.56 5.16
C LYS A 234 -5.84 -21.70 4.15
N TRP A 235 -6.86 -21.74 3.30
CA TRP A 235 -7.00 -22.74 2.26
C TRP A 235 -5.84 -22.70 1.26
N ILE A 236 -5.56 -21.53 0.68
CA ILE A 236 -4.48 -21.31 -0.29
C ILE A 236 -3.12 -21.74 0.28
N ASN A 237 -2.86 -21.41 1.54
CA ASN A 237 -1.58 -21.67 2.21
C ASN A 237 -1.56 -22.99 2.99
N GLN A 238 -2.50 -23.90 2.72
CA GLN A 238 -2.62 -25.16 3.43
C GLN A 238 -2.69 -24.99 4.96
N GLY A 239 -3.31 -23.92 5.42
CA GLY A 239 -3.46 -23.56 6.84
C GLY A 239 -4.80 -24.01 7.46
N LEU A 240 -5.65 -24.78 6.73
CA LEU A 240 -6.90 -25.28 7.27
C LEU A 240 -6.65 -26.26 8.43
N PRO A 241 -7.53 -26.29 9.42
CA PRO A 241 -7.43 -27.21 10.55
C PRO A 241 -7.90 -28.63 10.17
N VAL A 242 -7.28 -29.20 9.12
CA VAL A 242 -7.51 -30.61 8.76
C VAL A 242 -6.99 -31.54 9.86
N ARG A 243 -7.58 -32.71 10.01
CA ARG A 243 -7.29 -33.63 11.13
C ARG A 243 -5.81 -34.02 11.22
N ARG A 244 -5.14 -34.26 10.10
CA ARG A 244 -3.69 -34.48 10.08
C ARG A 244 -2.89 -33.32 10.74
N ARG A 245 -3.36 -32.11 10.61
CA ARG A 245 -2.69 -30.92 11.22
C ARG A 245 -3.08 -30.78 12.68
N VAL A 246 -4.35 -30.93 13.01
CA VAL A 246 -4.85 -30.86 14.39
C VAL A 246 -4.17 -31.93 15.25
N HIS A 247 -4.03 -33.16 14.75
CA HIS A 247 -3.36 -34.27 15.43
C HIS A 247 -1.92 -33.96 15.88
N ARG A 248 -1.21 -33.03 15.21
CA ARG A 248 0.15 -32.59 15.62
C ARG A 248 0.15 -31.84 16.95
N TYR A 249 -0.95 -31.21 17.33
CA TYR A 249 -1.10 -30.42 18.53
C TYR A 249 -1.97 -31.11 19.57
N ASP A 250 -2.87 -31.97 19.12
CA ASP A 250 -3.79 -32.73 19.95
C ASP A 250 -3.87 -34.18 19.42
N THR A 251 -3.07 -35.02 20.03
CA THR A 251 -2.94 -36.43 19.63
C THR A 251 -4.19 -37.30 19.94
N ILE A 252 -5.12 -36.77 20.74
CA ILE A 252 -6.42 -37.46 21.03
C ILE A 252 -7.29 -37.48 19.76
N ILE A 253 -7.14 -36.45 18.90
CA ILE A 253 -7.88 -36.35 17.63
C ILE A 253 -7.17 -37.21 16.58
N PRO A 254 -7.76 -38.31 16.09
CA PRO A 254 -7.12 -39.15 15.09
C PRO A 254 -6.93 -38.37 13.77
N PRO A 255 -5.83 -38.60 13.02
CA PRO A 255 -5.53 -37.86 11.78
C PRO A 255 -6.42 -38.30 10.61
N THR A 256 -7.23 -39.34 10.78
CA THR A 256 -8.09 -39.87 9.73
C THR A 256 -9.34 -39.06 9.47
N CYS A 257 -9.86 -39.12 8.26
CA CYS A 257 -11.06 -38.35 7.85
C CYS A 257 -12.30 -38.90 8.61
N ARG A 258 -13.18 -37.99 9.04
CA ARG A 258 -14.46 -38.40 9.68
C ARG A 258 -15.42 -39.11 8.73
N SER A 259 -15.37 -38.72 7.44
CA SER A 259 -16.32 -39.22 6.44
C SER A 259 -15.84 -40.53 5.77
N CYS A 260 -14.50 -40.77 5.77
CA CYS A 260 -13.91 -42.01 5.29
C CYS A 260 -12.71 -42.35 6.20
N PRO A 261 -12.92 -43.07 7.30
CA PRO A 261 -11.88 -43.29 8.34
C PRO A 261 -10.62 -44.02 7.87
N SER A 262 -10.64 -44.63 6.69
CA SER A 262 -9.51 -45.36 6.09
C SER A 262 -8.38 -44.46 5.60
N THR A 263 -8.61 -43.13 5.46
CA THR A 263 -7.66 -42.22 4.84
C THR A 263 -7.32 -41.04 5.77
N ILE A 264 -6.05 -40.61 5.77
CA ILE A 264 -5.61 -39.44 6.51
C ILE A 264 -6.23 -38.16 5.89
N GLU A 265 -6.89 -37.36 6.72
CA GLU A 265 -7.46 -36.08 6.26
C GLU A 265 -6.37 -35.01 6.06
N CYS A 266 -6.11 -34.68 4.80
CA CYS A 266 -5.26 -33.58 4.40
C CYS A 266 -6.00 -32.61 3.46
N ASP A 267 -5.41 -31.48 3.09
CA ASP A 267 -6.07 -30.46 2.24
C ASP A 267 -6.52 -31.04 0.88
N SER A 268 -5.73 -31.90 0.25
CA SER A 268 -6.10 -32.57 -1.01
C SER A 268 -7.19 -33.59 -0.82
N HIS A 269 -7.20 -34.32 0.32
CA HIS A 269 -8.22 -35.30 0.63
C HIS A 269 -9.62 -34.68 0.81
N LEU A 270 -9.68 -33.40 1.30
CA LEU A 270 -10.97 -32.70 1.41
C LEU A 270 -11.71 -32.62 0.07
N LEU A 271 -10.97 -32.47 -1.03
CA LEU A 271 -11.53 -32.39 -2.39
C LEU A 271 -11.81 -33.74 -3.02
N ARG A 272 -11.06 -34.77 -2.63
CA ARG A 272 -11.10 -36.11 -3.23
C ARG A 272 -11.58 -37.19 -2.27
N CYS A 273 -12.29 -36.81 -1.23
CA CYS A 273 -12.83 -37.77 -0.26
C CYS A 273 -13.84 -38.70 -0.94
N PRO A 274 -13.67 -40.04 -0.84
CA PRO A 274 -14.56 -40.98 -1.51
C PRO A 274 -15.94 -41.10 -0.87
N SER A 275 -16.18 -40.45 0.27
CA SER A 275 -17.49 -40.43 0.92
C SER A 275 -18.57 -39.82 0.03
N ASN A 276 -19.70 -40.53 -0.15
CA ASN A 276 -20.81 -40.07 -0.97
C ASN A 276 -21.31 -38.68 -0.55
N ALA A 277 -21.41 -38.40 0.76
CA ALA A 277 -21.84 -37.12 1.27
C ALA A 277 -20.87 -35.97 0.85
N ARG A 278 -19.55 -36.23 0.85
CA ARG A 278 -18.55 -35.25 0.41
C ARG A 278 -18.55 -35.07 -1.11
N ARG A 279 -18.70 -36.19 -1.85
CA ARG A 279 -18.81 -36.14 -3.32
C ARG A 279 -20.02 -35.35 -3.78
N SER A 280 -21.19 -35.53 -3.14
CA SER A 280 -22.39 -34.74 -3.43
C SER A 280 -22.12 -33.26 -3.25
N VAL A 281 -21.56 -32.83 -2.11
CA VAL A 281 -21.23 -31.41 -1.85
C VAL A 281 -20.28 -30.84 -2.91
N CYS A 282 -19.28 -31.62 -3.32
CA CYS A 282 -18.35 -31.18 -4.39
C CYS A 282 -19.05 -31.08 -5.74
N ALA A 283 -19.93 -32.00 -6.08
CA ALA A 283 -20.72 -31.99 -7.32
C ALA A 283 -21.68 -30.78 -7.35
N ASP A 284 -22.40 -30.55 -6.25
CA ASP A 284 -23.33 -29.41 -6.12
C ASP A 284 -22.57 -28.06 -6.25
N ALA A 285 -21.41 -27.96 -5.61
CA ALA A 285 -20.57 -26.77 -5.74
C ALA A 285 -20.04 -26.56 -7.17
N TYR A 286 -19.69 -27.65 -7.87
CA TYR A 286 -19.26 -27.60 -9.26
C TYR A 286 -20.38 -27.13 -10.19
N LEU A 287 -21.60 -27.66 -10.03
CA LEU A 287 -22.78 -27.24 -10.80
C LEU A 287 -23.15 -25.78 -10.51
N SER A 288 -23.14 -25.38 -9.24
CA SER A 288 -23.40 -24.00 -8.84
C SER A 288 -22.39 -23.01 -9.45
N LEU A 289 -21.11 -23.41 -9.55
CA LEU A 289 -20.10 -22.59 -10.23
C LEU A 289 -20.36 -22.51 -11.74
N HIS A 290 -20.70 -23.63 -12.38
CA HIS A 290 -21.08 -23.64 -13.79
C HIS A 290 -22.21 -22.65 -14.08
N ASP A 291 -23.29 -22.70 -13.30
CA ASP A 291 -24.44 -21.80 -13.44
C ASP A 291 -24.03 -20.35 -13.22
N LYS A 292 -23.16 -20.10 -12.24
CA LYS A 292 -22.66 -18.77 -11.95
C LYS A 292 -21.83 -18.19 -13.08
N LEU A 293 -20.90 -18.97 -13.66
CA LEU A 293 -20.09 -18.57 -14.81
C LEU A 293 -20.96 -18.29 -16.05
N THR A 294 -22.02 -19.08 -16.23
CA THR A 294 -23.02 -18.85 -17.31
C THR A 294 -23.77 -17.54 -17.08
N GLN A 295 -24.27 -17.29 -15.88
CA GLN A 295 -24.96 -16.05 -15.51
C GLN A 295 -24.09 -14.79 -15.67
N LEU A 296 -22.79 -14.91 -15.42
CA LEU A 296 -21.82 -13.84 -15.57
C LEU A 296 -21.37 -13.62 -17.03
N HIS A 297 -21.92 -14.36 -17.98
CA HIS A 297 -21.52 -14.32 -19.38
C HIS A 297 -20.01 -14.48 -19.56
N THR A 298 -19.41 -15.35 -18.76
CA THR A 298 -17.95 -15.64 -18.83
C THR A 298 -17.62 -16.15 -20.22
N ASP A 299 -16.48 -15.73 -20.77
CA ASP A 299 -15.97 -16.20 -22.06
C ASP A 299 -16.07 -17.74 -22.11
N PRO A 300 -16.67 -18.31 -23.17
CA PRO A 300 -16.92 -19.76 -23.24
C PRO A 300 -15.67 -20.62 -23.12
N VAL A 301 -14.54 -20.14 -23.66
CA VAL A 301 -13.25 -20.85 -23.60
C VAL A 301 -12.71 -20.84 -22.16
N LEU A 302 -12.74 -19.69 -21.50
CA LEU A 302 -12.34 -19.56 -20.10
C LEU A 302 -13.24 -20.40 -19.20
N HIS A 303 -14.56 -20.34 -19.40
CA HIS A 303 -15.57 -21.10 -18.65
C HIS A 303 -15.26 -22.60 -18.69
N GLN A 304 -15.08 -23.15 -19.89
CA GLN A 304 -14.81 -24.59 -20.06
C GLN A 304 -13.47 -25.01 -19.45
N ASN A 305 -12.44 -24.20 -19.57
CA ASN A 305 -11.13 -24.47 -18.99
C ASN A 305 -11.17 -24.50 -17.46
N VAL A 306 -11.87 -23.55 -16.86
CA VAL A 306 -12.09 -23.51 -15.41
C VAL A 306 -12.78 -24.80 -14.96
N LEU A 307 -13.86 -25.21 -15.63
CA LEU A 307 -14.59 -26.42 -15.31
C LEU A 307 -13.76 -27.69 -15.52
N HIS A 308 -13.00 -27.77 -16.61
CA HIS A 308 -12.11 -28.91 -16.89
C HIS A 308 -11.03 -29.08 -15.81
N LEU A 309 -10.35 -27.99 -15.42
CA LEU A 309 -9.33 -28.03 -14.37
C LEU A 309 -9.94 -28.44 -13.00
N LEU A 310 -11.14 -27.92 -12.68
CA LEU A 310 -11.83 -28.29 -11.47
C LEU A 310 -12.27 -29.75 -11.47
N SER A 311 -12.85 -30.23 -12.56
CA SER A 311 -13.29 -31.64 -12.67
C SER A 311 -12.13 -32.63 -12.48
N THR A 312 -10.94 -32.28 -13.04
CA THR A 312 -9.71 -33.06 -12.85
C THR A 312 -9.29 -33.12 -11.36
N VAL A 313 -9.47 -32.01 -10.61
CA VAL A 313 -9.12 -31.99 -9.18
C VAL A 313 -10.16 -32.70 -8.33
N LEU A 314 -11.43 -32.54 -8.67
CA LEU A 314 -12.57 -33.15 -7.91
C LEU A 314 -12.85 -34.60 -8.28
N ASP A 315 -12.16 -35.11 -9.31
CA ASP A 315 -12.44 -36.48 -9.86
C ASP A 315 -13.91 -36.64 -10.30
N ILE A 316 -14.41 -35.63 -11.02
CA ILE A 316 -15.77 -35.58 -11.57
C ILE A 316 -15.68 -35.72 -13.10
N PRO A 317 -16.57 -36.49 -13.76
CA PRO A 317 -16.62 -36.53 -15.21
C PRO A 317 -16.76 -35.13 -15.84
N SER A 318 -15.88 -34.79 -16.75
CA SER A 318 -15.93 -33.48 -17.43
C SER A 318 -16.11 -33.64 -18.93
N CYS A 319 -16.69 -32.63 -19.56
CA CYS A 319 -16.63 -32.47 -21.00
C CYS A 319 -15.18 -32.15 -21.42
N PRO A 320 -14.67 -32.71 -22.53
CA PRO A 320 -13.33 -32.42 -23.00
C PRO A 320 -13.19 -30.91 -23.29
N PRO A 321 -12.01 -30.33 -23.07
CA PRO A 321 -11.79 -28.91 -23.31
C PRO A 321 -11.96 -28.60 -24.79
N HIS A 322 -12.70 -27.53 -25.13
CA HIS A 322 -12.67 -26.96 -26.47
C HIS A 322 -11.32 -26.31 -26.73
N ALA A 323 -11.01 -26.07 -28.01
CA ALA A 323 -9.74 -25.56 -28.51
C ALA A 323 -9.30 -24.27 -27.78
N THR A 324 -8.72 -24.44 -26.61
CA THR A 324 -8.02 -23.38 -25.87
C THR A 324 -6.73 -23.05 -26.62
N PRO A 325 -6.21 -21.83 -26.54
CA PRO A 325 -4.81 -21.63 -26.84
C PRO A 325 -4.00 -22.64 -26.04
N ALA A 326 -3.49 -23.66 -26.71
CA ALA A 326 -2.75 -24.78 -26.09
C ALA A 326 -1.66 -24.30 -25.12
N HIS A 327 -1.14 -23.10 -25.36
CA HIS A 327 -0.16 -22.42 -24.56
C HIS A 327 -0.67 -22.02 -23.15
N ALA A 328 -1.89 -21.44 -23.01
CA ALA A 328 -2.40 -21.01 -21.71
C ALA A 328 -2.71 -22.22 -20.80
N LEU A 329 -3.32 -23.26 -21.38
CA LEU A 329 -3.59 -24.50 -20.66
C LEU A 329 -2.31 -25.23 -20.27
N ALA A 330 -1.31 -25.30 -21.16
CA ALA A 330 -0.01 -25.90 -20.89
C ALA A 330 0.71 -25.18 -19.72
N ARG A 331 0.68 -23.83 -19.71
CA ARG A 331 1.25 -23.04 -18.59
C ARG A 331 0.53 -23.33 -17.28
N GLN A 332 -0.82 -23.38 -17.27
CA GLN A 332 -1.57 -23.72 -16.07
C GLN A 332 -1.33 -25.17 -15.62
N GLN A 333 -1.13 -26.11 -16.54
CA GLN A 333 -0.75 -27.48 -16.21
C GLN A 333 0.61 -27.57 -15.53
N THR A 334 1.58 -26.73 -15.93
CA THR A 334 2.89 -26.61 -15.29
C THR A 334 2.76 -26.09 -13.85
N ILE A 335 1.89 -25.11 -13.62
CA ILE A 335 1.58 -24.61 -12.26
C ILE A 335 0.86 -25.69 -11.44
N GLY A 336 0.06 -26.50 -12.08
CA GLY A 336 -0.66 -27.63 -11.51
C GLY A 336 -2.13 -27.34 -11.19
N SER A 337 -2.99 -28.31 -11.44
CA SER A 337 -4.45 -28.19 -11.22
C SER A 337 -4.83 -27.98 -9.77
N LEU A 338 -4.11 -28.58 -8.81
CA LEU A 338 -4.33 -28.31 -7.38
C LEU A 338 -3.97 -26.87 -7.00
N ALA A 339 -2.92 -26.31 -7.60
CA ALA A 339 -2.55 -24.91 -7.40
C ALA A 339 -3.61 -23.98 -8.00
N PHE A 340 -4.19 -24.32 -9.16
CA PHE A 340 -5.30 -23.61 -9.77
C PHE A 340 -6.50 -23.48 -8.81
N VAL A 341 -6.98 -24.58 -8.23
CA VAL A 341 -8.09 -24.58 -7.27
C VAL A 341 -7.76 -23.75 -6.03
N LYS A 342 -6.48 -23.58 -5.70
CA LYS A 342 -5.99 -22.69 -4.64
C LYS A 342 -5.79 -21.24 -5.10
N GLY A 343 -6.37 -20.85 -6.23
CA GLY A 343 -6.31 -19.49 -6.75
C GLY A 343 -4.96 -19.09 -7.35
N ARG A 344 -4.09 -20.04 -7.68
CA ARG A 344 -2.80 -19.78 -8.33
C ARG A 344 -2.92 -20.02 -9.83
N TRP A 345 -3.28 -18.98 -10.51
CA TRP A 345 -3.54 -18.99 -11.95
C TRP A 345 -2.31 -18.50 -12.71
N SER A 346 -2.15 -18.99 -13.91
CA SER A 346 -1.14 -18.44 -14.83
C SER A 346 -1.53 -17.03 -15.26
N ARG A 347 -0.56 -16.15 -15.43
CA ARG A 347 -0.76 -14.80 -15.97
C ARG A 347 -1.29 -14.76 -17.40
N VAL A 348 -1.17 -15.86 -18.11
CA VAL A 348 -1.66 -16.01 -19.50
C VAL A 348 -2.97 -16.80 -19.57
N PHE A 349 -3.52 -17.25 -18.44
CA PHE A 349 -4.80 -17.94 -18.35
C PHE A 349 -5.94 -16.95 -18.22
#